data_1413cd063aded2ff15c25db623ea3a77
#
_entry.id   1413cd063aded2ff15c25db623ea3a77
#
_cell.length_a   1.000
_cell.length_b   1.000
_cell.length_c   1.000
_cell.angle_alpha   90.00
_cell.angle_beta   90.00
_cell.angle_gamma   90.00
#
_symmetry.space_group_name_H-M   'P 1'
#
loop_
_entity.id
_entity.type
_entity.pdbx_description
1 polymer ?
#
loop_
_entity_poly.entity_id
_entity_poly.type
_entity_poly.pdbx_seq_one_letter_code
_entity_poly.pdbx_strand_id
1 'polypeptide(L)'
;MKQQLIIILTCVFLAPSIAEAVNTQENLKIKDVFHIYGKRKDVLMIELSKEMLDTYDITFYKSITIKNDPEALQFIRKCLENDQEGAHKIKEVTSEGGIISAYYQIPVSNSNMNRFILFKVSQKGVITLIYIEGELDSDDLISILFTKKDF
;
A
#
# COMPACT_ATOMS: atom_id res chain seq x y z
N MET A 1 -65.06 28.41 -10.96
CA MET A 1 -64.06 27.76 -10.10
C MET A 1 -62.97 27.18 -11.01
N LYS A 2 -61.83 27.84 -11.02
CA LYS A 2 -60.68 27.35 -11.79
C LYS A 2 -59.85 26.52 -10.85
N GLN A 3 -59.84 25.20 -11.01
CA GLN A 3 -58.87 24.33 -10.37
C GLN A 3 -57.57 24.44 -11.12
N GLN A 4 -56.61 25.07 -10.48
CA GLN A 4 -55.21 25.02 -10.98
C GLN A 4 -54.59 23.70 -10.62
N LEU A 5 -54.30 22.93 -11.65
CA LEU A 5 -53.56 21.69 -11.56
C LEU A 5 -52.06 22.04 -11.40
N ILE A 6 -51.56 21.96 -10.19
CA ILE A 6 -50.12 22.11 -9.92
C ILE A 6 -49.45 20.81 -10.29
N ILE A 7 -48.79 20.79 -11.44
CA ILE A 7 -47.89 19.72 -11.83
C ILE A 7 -46.57 19.93 -11.07
N ILE A 8 -46.36 19.18 -10.00
CA ILE A 8 -45.06 19.11 -9.33
C ILE A 8 -44.17 18.22 -10.16
N LEU A 9 -43.29 18.85 -10.94
CA LEU A 9 -42.24 18.15 -11.68
C LEU A 9 -41.13 17.78 -10.70
N THR A 10 -41.18 16.56 -10.14
CA THR A 10 -40.10 16.01 -9.33
C THR A 10 -38.95 15.63 -10.26
N CYS A 11 -37.96 16.49 -10.41
CA CYS A 11 -36.67 16.18 -10.99
C CYS A 11 -35.95 15.24 -10.05
N VAL A 12 -36.02 13.94 -10.31
CA VAL A 12 -35.13 12.95 -9.71
C VAL A 12 -33.75 13.18 -10.32
N PHE A 13 -32.90 13.90 -9.62
CA PHE A 13 -31.47 13.92 -9.92
C PHE A 13 -30.90 12.56 -9.58
N LEU A 14 -30.79 11.68 -10.58
CA LEU A 14 -29.87 10.55 -10.54
C LEU A 14 -28.45 11.14 -10.62
N ALA A 15 -27.84 11.40 -9.46
CA ALA A 15 -26.42 11.64 -9.40
C ALA A 15 -25.72 10.32 -9.82
N PRO A 16 -24.84 10.36 -10.83
CA PRO A 16 -24.01 9.19 -11.10
C PRO A 16 -23.14 8.97 -9.86
N SER A 17 -23.30 7.83 -9.20
CA SER A 17 -22.35 7.37 -8.19
C SER A 17 -21.05 7.13 -8.92
N ILE A 18 -20.17 8.12 -8.89
CA ILE A 18 -18.76 7.94 -9.23
C ILE A 18 -18.25 7.06 -8.10
N ALA A 19 -18.13 5.75 -8.37
CA ALA A 19 -17.36 4.87 -7.53
C ALA A 19 -15.91 5.33 -7.66
N GLU A 20 -15.49 6.23 -6.77
CA GLU A 20 -14.08 6.53 -6.59
C GLU A 20 -13.43 5.20 -6.21
N ALA A 21 -12.47 4.76 -7.01
CA ALA A 21 -11.61 3.66 -6.65
C ALA A 21 -10.94 4.05 -5.32
N VAL A 22 -11.38 3.43 -4.23
CA VAL A 22 -10.85 3.72 -2.90
C VAL A 22 -9.39 3.31 -2.94
N ASN A 23 -8.50 4.31 -2.94
CA ASN A 23 -7.07 4.06 -2.80
C ASN A 23 -6.84 3.55 -1.37
N THR A 24 -6.78 2.23 -1.22
CA THR A 24 -6.67 1.57 0.09
C THR A 24 -5.39 1.94 0.83
N GLN A 25 -4.35 2.39 0.11
CA GLN A 25 -3.13 2.92 0.71
C GLN A 25 -3.38 4.23 1.49
N GLU A 26 -4.40 5.00 1.17
CA GLU A 26 -4.65 6.30 1.83
C GLU A 26 -4.87 6.20 3.35
N ASN A 27 -5.32 5.04 3.82
CA ASN A 27 -5.52 4.78 5.24
C ASN A 27 -4.25 4.33 5.98
N LEU A 28 -3.14 4.13 5.26
CA LEU A 28 -1.88 3.67 5.83
C LEU A 28 -0.88 4.83 5.95
N LYS A 29 -0.12 4.85 7.05
CA LYS A 29 0.89 5.88 7.30
C LYS A 29 2.10 5.76 6.38
N ILE A 30 2.40 4.55 5.88
CA ILE A 30 3.50 4.36 4.91
C ILE A 30 3.32 5.14 3.62
N LYS A 31 2.09 5.56 3.26
CA LYS A 31 1.89 6.44 2.09
C LYS A 31 2.70 7.73 2.19
N ASP A 32 2.85 8.25 3.40
CA ASP A 32 3.61 9.48 3.66
C ASP A 32 5.10 9.30 3.34
N VAL A 33 5.64 8.08 3.53
CA VAL A 33 7.01 7.74 3.14
C VAL A 33 7.20 7.94 1.64
N PHE A 34 6.33 7.37 0.82
CA PHE A 34 6.39 7.50 -0.64
C PHE A 34 6.19 8.94 -1.10
N HIS A 35 5.33 9.68 -0.41
CA HIS A 35 5.06 11.08 -0.74
C HIS A 35 6.24 12.00 -0.42
N ILE A 36 6.83 11.84 0.77
CA ILE A 36 7.90 12.71 1.27
C ILE A 36 9.24 12.39 0.59
N TYR A 37 9.59 11.11 0.50
CA TYR A 37 10.91 10.68 0.04
C TYR A 37 10.96 10.31 -1.44
N GLY A 38 9.83 9.93 -2.06
CA GLY A 38 9.79 9.40 -3.42
C GLY A 38 10.20 10.38 -4.52
N LYS A 39 10.21 11.68 -4.23
CA LYS A 39 10.62 12.73 -5.18
C LYS A 39 12.10 13.13 -5.03
N ARG A 40 12.80 12.60 -4.06
CA ARG A 40 14.22 12.91 -3.83
C ARG A 40 15.09 12.25 -4.90
N LYS A 41 16.11 12.96 -5.37
CA LYS A 41 17.02 12.50 -6.44
C LYS A 41 17.93 11.33 -6.02
N ASP A 42 18.18 11.21 -4.71
CA ASP A 42 19.01 10.17 -4.11
C ASP A 42 18.23 8.91 -3.70
N VAL A 43 16.95 8.88 -4.00
CA VAL A 43 16.02 7.79 -3.67
C VAL A 43 15.56 7.08 -4.94
N LEU A 44 15.58 5.76 -4.93
CA LEU A 44 15.01 4.95 -5.98
C LEU A 44 13.56 4.61 -5.63
N MET A 45 12.61 5.01 -6.47
CA MET A 45 11.21 4.64 -6.37
C MET A 45 10.77 3.90 -7.62
N ILE A 46 10.06 2.79 -7.46
CA ILE A 46 9.57 1.94 -8.54
C ILE A 46 8.06 1.79 -8.42
N GLU A 47 7.37 2.02 -9.52
CA GLU A 47 5.98 1.65 -9.75
C GLU A 47 5.93 0.73 -10.98
N LEU A 48 5.14 -0.33 -10.92
CA LEU A 48 5.02 -1.27 -12.03
C LEU A 48 3.82 -0.94 -12.92
N SER A 49 3.94 -1.23 -14.22
CA SER A 49 2.84 -1.07 -15.16
C SER A 49 1.73 -2.10 -14.92
N LYS A 50 0.53 -1.78 -15.40
CA LYS A 50 -0.62 -2.68 -15.27
C LYS A 50 -0.36 -4.05 -15.90
N GLU A 51 0.28 -4.11 -17.05
CA GLU A 51 0.59 -5.36 -17.75
C GLU A 51 1.49 -6.28 -16.91
N MET A 52 2.45 -5.70 -16.18
CA MET A 52 3.29 -6.46 -15.26
C MET A 52 2.51 -6.95 -14.04
N LEU A 53 1.61 -6.14 -13.52
CA LEU A 53 0.81 -6.45 -12.33
C LEU A 53 -0.21 -7.54 -12.60
N ASP A 54 -0.92 -7.48 -13.73
CA ASP A 54 -1.98 -8.43 -14.10
C ASP A 54 -1.46 -9.88 -14.21
N THR A 55 -0.18 -10.06 -14.52
CA THR A 55 0.46 -11.39 -14.58
C THR A 55 0.52 -12.10 -13.22
N TYR A 56 0.46 -11.35 -12.12
CA TYR A 56 0.66 -11.86 -10.76
C TYR A 56 -0.53 -11.64 -9.83
N ASP A 57 -1.71 -11.31 -10.36
CA ASP A 57 -2.91 -10.96 -9.58
C ASP A 57 -2.66 -9.78 -8.60
N ILE A 58 -1.73 -8.89 -8.99
CA ILE A 58 -1.39 -7.67 -8.26
C ILE A 58 -2.10 -6.49 -8.94
N THR A 59 -2.77 -5.66 -8.16
CA THR A 59 -3.45 -4.46 -8.65
C THR A 59 -2.64 -3.18 -8.44
N PHE A 60 -1.74 -3.20 -7.46
CA PHE A 60 -0.89 -2.07 -7.14
C PHE A 60 0.46 -2.53 -6.58
N TYR A 61 1.54 -1.91 -7.03
CA TYR A 61 2.90 -2.13 -6.52
C TYR A 61 3.65 -0.82 -6.44
N LYS A 62 4.26 -0.57 -5.30
CA LYS A 62 5.14 0.57 -5.09
C LYS A 62 6.30 0.18 -4.18
N SER A 63 7.51 0.52 -4.56
CA SER A 63 8.67 0.32 -3.71
C SER A 63 9.56 1.56 -3.65
N ILE A 64 10.23 1.72 -2.52
CA ILE A 64 11.19 2.80 -2.32
C ILE A 64 12.45 2.24 -1.66
N THR A 65 13.61 2.69 -2.15
CA THR A 65 14.91 2.36 -1.60
C THR A 65 15.65 3.64 -1.22
N ILE A 66 16.00 3.76 0.07
CA ILE A 66 16.67 4.91 0.66
C ILE A 66 17.98 4.44 1.27
N LYS A 67 19.08 5.18 1.06
CA LYS A 67 20.41 4.80 1.53
C LYS A 67 20.90 5.77 2.60
N ASN A 68 21.42 5.21 3.70
CA ASN A 68 22.13 5.95 4.74
C ASN A 68 21.36 7.18 5.29
N ASP A 69 20.08 7.02 5.55
CA ASP A 69 19.21 8.08 6.08
C ASP A 69 18.56 7.64 7.40
N PRO A 70 19.18 7.94 8.55
CA PRO A 70 18.64 7.57 9.86
C PRO A 70 17.30 8.24 10.19
N GLU A 71 17.04 9.45 9.69
CA GLU A 71 15.78 10.16 9.91
C GLU A 71 14.64 9.47 9.15
N ALA A 72 14.89 9.12 7.88
CA ALA A 72 13.93 8.35 7.09
C ALA A 72 13.64 6.98 7.74
N LEU A 73 14.67 6.31 8.27
CA LEU A 73 14.51 5.03 8.97
C LEU A 73 13.60 5.17 10.19
N GLN A 74 13.81 6.17 11.02
CA GLN A 74 12.98 6.44 12.21
C GLN A 74 11.54 6.77 11.81
N PHE A 75 11.36 7.57 10.76
CA PHE A 75 10.03 7.92 10.26
C PHE A 75 9.29 6.69 9.74
N ILE A 76 9.95 5.83 8.95
CA ILE A 76 9.37 4.59 8.43
C ILE A 76 8.97 3.66 9.58
N ARG A 77 9.81 3.50 10.59
CA ARG A 77 9.49 2.68 11.76
C ARG A 77 8.23 3.15 12.48
N LYS A 78 8.07 4.48 12.66
CA LYS A 78 6.84 5.06 13.22
C LYS A 78 5.60 4.75 12.36
N CYS A 79 5.72 4.85 11.04
CA CYS A 79 4.63 4.49 10.13
C CYS A 79 4.26 3.01 10.28
N LEU A 80 5.25 2.12 10.34
CA LEU A 80 5.03 0.68 10.51
C LEU A 80 4.37 0.36 11.86
N GLU A 81 4.76 1.02 12.95
CA GLU A 81 4.13 0.85 14.26
C GLU A 81 2.63 1.21 14.23
N ASN A 82 2.24 2.23 13.47
CA ASN A 82 0.84 2.57 13.26
C ASN A 82 0.11 1.55 12.38
N ASP A 83 0.73 1.19 11.26
CA ASP A 83 0.08 0.40 10.21
C ASP A 83 -0.02 -1.10 10.57
N GLN A 84 0.78 -1.56 11.54
CA GLN A 84 0.71 -2.93 12.04
C GLN A 84 -0.56 -3.22 12.88
N GLU A 85 -1.26 -2.20 13.34
CA GLU A 85 -2.50 -2.39 14.09
C GLU A 85 -3.55 -3.08 13.22
N GLY A 86 -4.04 -4.24 13.68
CA GLY A 86 -4.96 -5.08 12.91
C GLY A 86 -4.32 -5.88 11.76
N ALA A 87 -3.01 -5.78 11.54
CA ALA A 87 -2.31 -6.55 10.54
C ALA A 87 -1.97 -7.96 11.03
N HIS A 88 -1.96 -8.91 10.09
CA HIS A 88 -1.35 -10.21 10.32
C HIS A 88 0.17 -10.12 10.09
N LYS A 89 0.94 -10.31 11.15
CA LYS A 89 2.40 -10.30 11.08
C LYS A 89 2.90 -11.65 10.61
N ILE A 90 3.32 -11.73 9.34
CA ILE A 90 3.91 -12.94 8.78
C ILE A 90 5.35 -13.09 9.26
N LYS A 91 6.08 -11.97 9.31
CA LYS A 91 7.45 -11.90 9.82
C LYS A 91 7.71 -10.54 10.45
N GLU A 92 8.38 -10.53 11.58
CA GLU A 92 8.94 -9.32 12.17
C GLU A 92 10.26 -9.66 12.85
N VAL A 93 11.30 -8.92 12.54
CA VAL A 93 12.62 -9.03 13.17
C VAL A 93 12.99 -7.68 13.75
N THR A 94 13.31 -7.67 15.02
CA THR A 94 13.75 -6.47 15.75
C THR A 94 15.18 -6.61 16.23
N SER A 95 15.85 -5.48 16.40
CA SER A 95 17.12 -5.35 17.08
C SER A 95 17.04 -4.24 18.11
N GLU A 96 18.13 -3.92 18.79
CA GLU A 96 18.18 -2.84 19.79
C GLU A 96 17.72 -1.47 19.24
N GLY A 97 17.89 -1.23 17.94
CA GLY A 97 17.46 0.00 17.26
C GLY A 97 16.02 0.00 16.74
N GLY A 98 15.26 -1.10 16.94
CA GLY A 98 13.89 -1.25 16.46
C GLY A 98 13.73 -2.29 15.34
N ILE A 99 12.64 -2.22 14.59
CA ILE A 99 12.33 -3.15 13.49
C ILE A 99 13.39 -3.06 12.40
N ILE A 100 13.96 -4.20 12.01
CA ILE A 100 14.93 -4.31 10.90
C ILE A 100 14.37 -5.08 9.69
N SER A 101 13.34 -5.88 9.91
CA SER A 101 12.59 -6.54 8.82
C SER A 101 11.15 -6.77 9.26
N ALA A 102 10.22 -6.51 8.36
CA ALA A 102 8.80 -6.76 8.61
C ALA A 102 8.11 -7.25 7.34
N TYR A 103 7.15 -8.16 7.50
CA TYR A 103 6.23 -8.58 6.47
C TYR A 103 4.83 -8.66 7.10
N TYR A 104 3.97 -7.73 6.70
CA TYR A 104 2.61 -7.61 7.20
C TYR A 104 1.61 -7.83 6.08
N GLN A 105 0.54 -8.57 6.39
CA GLN A 105 -0.66 -8.67 5.57
C GLN A 105 -1.80 -7.94 6.26
N ILE A 106 -2.44 -7.04 5.54
CA ILE A 106 -3.56 -6.24 6.02
C ILE A 106 -4.77 -6.56 5.14
N PRO A 107 -5.72 -7.39 5.60
CA PRO A 107 -6.92 -7.70 4.84
C PRO A 107 -7.77 -6.46 4.57
N VAL A 108 -8.43 -6.42 3.42
CA VAL A 108 -9.44 -5.42 3.11
C VAL A 108 -10.81 -5.98 3.45
N SER A 109 -11.55 -5.28 4.30
CA SER A 109 -12.89 -5.70 4.73
C SER A 109 -13.84 -5.90 3.54
N ASN A 110 -14.61 -7.00 3.57
CA ASN A 110 -15.59 -7.37 2.55
C ASN A 110 -15.02 -7.49 1.12
N SER A 111 -13.76 -7.89 0.99
CA SER A 111 -13.06 -8.04 -0.28
C SER A 111 -12.10 -9.22 -0.24
N ASN A 112 -11.79 -9.78 -1.40
CA ASN A 112 -10.70 -10.76 -1.57
C ASN A 112 -9.33 -10.08 -1.68
N MET A 113 -9.30 -8.75 -1.63
CA MET A 113 -8.08 -7.96 -1.73
C MET A 113 -7.28 -8.04 -0.43
N ASN A 114 -5.98 -8.23 -0.58
CA ASN A 114 -5.00 -8.11 0.48
C ASN A 114 -4.05 -6.95 0.21
N ARG A 115 -3.57 -6.35 1.29
CA ARG A 115 -2.50 -5.35 1.27
C ARG A 115 -1.29 -5.93 1.98
N PHE A 116 -0.13 -5.71 1.42
CA PHE A 116 1.12 -6.21 1.98
C PHE A 116 2.11 -5.08 2.16
N ILE A 117 2.77 -5.08 3.30
CA ILE A 117 3.90 -4.20 3.59
C ILE A 117 5.12 -5.07 3.84
N LEU A 118 6.18 -4.86 3.06
CA LEU A 118 7.47 -5.48 3.25
C LEU A 118 8.50 -4.40 3.54
N PHE A 119 9.23 -4.57 4.62
CA PHE A 119 10.26 -3.65 5.06
C PHE A 119 11.54 -4.41 5.40
N LYS A 120 12.67 -3.84 5.03
CA LYS A 120 13.99 -4.32 5.41
C LYS A 120 14.99 -3.18 5.46
N VAL A 121 15.84 -3.21 6.47
CA VAL A 121 17.07 -2.41 6.50
C VAL A 121 18.27 -3.35 6.54
N SER A 122 19.22 -3.13 5.62
CA SER A 122 20.44 -3.92 5.54
C SER A 122 21.50 -3.41 6.51
N GLN A 123 22.54 -4.23 6.78
CA GLN A 123 23.70 -3.83 7.57
C GLN A 123 24.43 -2.62 6.98
N LYS A 124 24.30 -2.37 5.68
CA LYS A 124 24.88 -1.21 4.98
C LYS A 124 23.99 0.04 5.02
N GLY A 125 22.92 0.03 5.81
CA GLY A 125 22.00 1.16 5.95
C GLY A 125 21.08 1.38 4.74
N VAL A 126 20.90 0.36 3.88
CA VAL A 126 19.94 0.43 2.76
C VAL A 126 18.56 0.05 3.29
N ILE A 127 17.63 0.97 3.17
CA ILE A 127 16.23 0.80 3.57
C ILE A 127 15.43 0.45 2.34
N THR A 128 14.64 -0.62 2.40
CA THR A 128 13.68 -1.01 1.36
C THR A 128 12.30 -1.11 1.97
N LEU A 129 11.34 -0.41 1.39
CA LEU A 129 9.93 -0.49 1.74
C LEU A 129 9.14 -0.81 0.47
N ILE A 130 8.32 -1.85 0.52
CA ILE A 130 7.47 -2.29 -0.58
C ILE A 130 6.02 -2.33 -0.09
N TYR A 131 5.13 -1.80 -0.90
CA TYR A 131 3.69 -1.88 -0.70
C TYR A 131 3.03 -2.56 -1.90
N ILE A 132 2.18 -3.53 -1.65
CA ILE A 132 1.49 -4.33 -2.67
C ILE A 132 0.01 -4.45 -2.33
N GLU A 133 -0.85 -4.37 -3.34
CA GLU A 133 -2.26 -4.74 -3.27
C GLU A 133 -2.57 -5.80 -4.32
N GLY A 134 -3.39 -6.78 -3.99
CA GLY A 134 -3.79 -7.82 -4.91
C GLY A 134 -4.72 -8.86 -4.30
N GLU A 135 -5.25 -9.74 -5.14
CA GLU A 135 -6.08 -10.87 -4.70
C GLU A 135 -5.26 -12.09 -4.25
N LEU A 136 -3.94 -12.03 -4.39
CA LEU A 136 -3.03 -13.08 -3.96
C LEU A 136 -2.98 -13.18 -2.42
N ASP A 137 -2.65 -14.35 -1.91
CA ASP A 137 -2.38 -14.57 -0.50
C ASP A 137 -0.88 -14.41 -0.16
N SER A 138 -0.53 -14.61 1.10
CA SER A 138 0.86 -14.46 1.57
C SER A 138 1.81 -15.53 1.00
N ASP A 139 1.31 -16.74 0.76
CA ASP A 139 2.13 -17.84 0.25
C ASP A 139 2.42 -17.64 -1.24
N ASP A 140 1.45 -17.16 -1.99
CA ASP A 140 1.61 -16.76 -3.40
C ASP A 140 2.64 -15.65 -3.52
N LEU A 141 2.54 -14.61 -2.66
CA LEU A 141 3.48 -13.50 -2.67
C LEU A 141 4.90 -13.94 -2.31
N ILE A 142 5.06 -14.81 -1.32
CA ILE A 142 6.36 -15.41 -0.96
C ILE A 142 6.93 -16.17 -2.15
N SER A 143 6.11 -16.97 -2.82
CA SER A 143 6.53 -17.71 -4.02
C SER A 143 7.04 -16.78 -5.12
N ILE A 144 6.33 -15.68 -5.40
CA ILE A 144 6.74 -14.69 -6.40
C ILE A 144 8.07 -14.03 -6.01
N LEU A 145 8.24 -13.64 -4.75
CA LEU A 145 9.43 -12.93 -4.27
C LEU A 145 10.68 -13.81 -4.19
N PHE A 146 10.52 -15.11 -3.86
CA PHE A 146 11.65 -16.03 -3.65
C PHE A 146 11.96 -16.91 -4.86
N THR A 147 11.04 -17.09 -5.80
CA THR A 147 11.29 -17.83 -7.04
C THR A 147 12.17 -17.04 -8.03
N LYS A 148 12.22 -15.71 -7.89
CA LYS A 148 13.10 -14.82 -8.67
C LYS A 148 14.44 -14.58 -7.97
N LYS A 149 15.16 -15.65 -7.62
CA LYS A 149 16.55 -15.55 -7.14
C LYS A 149 17.57 -15.20 -8.24
N ASP A 150 17.13 -14.94 -9.46
CA ASP A 150 17.98 -14.72 -10.63
C ASP A 150 17.89 -13.29 -11.20
N PHE A 151 17.68 -12.27 -10.33
CA PHE A 151 17.87 -10.87 -10.71
C PHE A 151 18.76 -10.14 -9.71
#